data_5c091e08851586a5da730fd6acbdc10e
#
_entry.id   5c091e08851586a5da730fd6acbdc10e
#
_cell.length_a   1.000
_cell.length_b   1.000
_cell.length_c   1.000
_cell.angle_alpha   90.00
_cell.angle_beta   90.00
_cell.angle_gamma   90.00
#
_symmetry.space_group_name_H-M   'P 1'
#
loop_
_entity.id
_entity.type
_entity.pdbx_description
1 polymer ?
#
loop_
_entity_poly.entity_id
_entity_poly.type
_entity_poly.pdbx_seq_one_letter_code
_entity_poly.pdbx_strand_id
1 'polypeptide(L)'
;MTKRIVLVIPTMDRGGAEKQLCLLAENLPRDRFDVHVILLTRDGPRSEKLRDAGIPVSVIGKRFKVDPSAFFRLRRELKRLQPQIVHTWLFAANSFGRAAAKAAKVPRIMGSERCVDPWKTTAHFLIDRKLAQYTETITTNSAGVRDFYSAQGIDHNKFTLIPNGIESASVSA
;
A
#
# COMPACT_ATOMS: atom_id res chain seq x y z
N MET A 1 -23.06 -2.64 5.73
CA MET A 1 -22.38 -1.43 5.19
C MET A 1 -21.03 -1.83 4.62
N THR A 2 -20.77 -1.52 3.36
CA THR A 2 -19.52 -1.79 2.67
C THR A 2 -18.41 -0.87 3.19
N LYS A 3 -17.23 -1.40 3.48
CA LYS A 3 -16.07 -0.61 3.94
C LYS A 3 -15.23 -0.17 2.75
N ARG A 4 -14.96 1.12 2.62
CA ARG A 4 -14.05 1.62 1.58
C ARG A 4 -12.60 1.41 1.97
N ILE A 5 -11.85 0.73 1.08
CA ILE A 5 -10.41 0.50 1.21
C ILE A 5 -9.71 1.23 0.08
N VAL A 6 -8.70 2.03 0.42
CA VAL A 6 -7.79 2.64 -0.56
C VAL A 6 -6.44 1.94 -0.47
N LEU A 7 -6.02 1.32 -1.57
CA LEU A 7 -4.69 0.74 -1.74
C LEU A 7 -3.79 1.79 -2.40
N VAL A 8 -2.65 2.09 -1.78
CA VAL A 8 -1.70 3.11 -2.30
C VAL A 8 -0.39 2.42 -2.65
N ILE A 9 0.06 2.59 -3.90
CA ILE A 9 1.31 2.02 -4.42
C ILE A 9 2.02 3.05 -5.30
N PRO A 10 3.36 2.99 -5.49
CA PRO A 10 4.05 3.97 -6.34
C PRO A 10 3.62 3.96 -7.80
N THR A 11 3.55 2.79 -8.40
CA THR A 11 3.20 2.55 -9.82
C THR A 11 2.45 1.23 -9.95
N MET A 12 1.95 0.91 -11.16
CA MET A 12 1.40 -0.41 -11.49
C MET A 12 2.22 -1.08 -12.59
N ASP A 13 3.54 -1.10 -12.42
CA ASP A 13 4.47 -1.79 -13.31
C ASP A 13 4.36 -3.32 -13.22
N ARG A 14 5.22 -4.06 -13.94
CA ARG A 14 5.20 -5.54 -13.94
C ARG A 14 5.99 -6.16 -12.77
N GLY A 15 5.91 -5.55 -11.59
CA GLY A 15 6.57 -6.05 -10.38
C GLY A 15 5.76 -7.09 -9.61
N GLY A 16 6.42 -7.76 -8.65
CA GLY A 16 5.79 -8.75 -7.78
C GLY A 16 4.81 -8.14 -6.78
N ALA A 17 5.12 -6.98 -6.21
CA ALA A 17 4.24 -6.28 -5.28
C ALA A 17 2.97 -5.80 -5.98
N GLU A 18 3.11 -5.27 -7.19
CA GLU A 18 2.00 -4.85 -8.04
C GLU A 18 1.08 -6.02 -8.41
N LYS A 19 1.67 -7.21 -8.74
CA LYS A 19 0.90 -8.43 -8.95
C LYS A 19 0.09 -8.81 -7.71
N GLN A 20 0.71 -8.78 -6.53
CA GLN A 20 0.04 -9.12 -5.28
C GLN A 20 -1.05 -8.11 -4.91
N LEU A 21 -0.84 -6.82 -5.19
CA LEU A 21 -1.87 -5.80 -4.99
C LEU A 21 -3.06 -6.02 -5.92
N CYS A 22 -2.84 -6.35 -7.20
CA CYS A 22 -3.91 -6.71 -8.12
C CYS A 22 -4.71 -7.91 -7.61
N LEU A 23 -4.03 -9.00 -7.22
CA LEU A 23 -4.68 -10.19 -6.68
C LEU A 23 -5.53 -9.84 -5.45
N LEU A 24 -5.00 -9.03 -4.52
CA LEU A 24 -5.77 -8.57 -3.37
C LEU A 24 -7.00 -7.77 -3.80
N ALA A 25 -6.81 -6.76 -4.67
CA ALA A 25 -7.86 -5.85 -5.09
C ALA A 25 -8.99 -6.57 -5.82
N GLU A 26 -8.67 -7.55 -6.67
CA GLU A 26 -9.63 -8.32 -7.47
C GLU A 26 -10.42 -9.33 -6.62
N ASN A 27 -9.79 -9.91 -5.57
CA ASN A 27 -10.38 -10.97 -4.76
C ASN A 27 -11.02 -10.50 -3.44
N LEU A 28 -10.96 -9.21 -3.10
CA LEU A 28 -11.70 -8.69 -1.96
C LEU A 28 -13.21 -8.77 -2.22
N PRO A 29 -14.02 -9.36 -1.31
CA PRO A 29 -15.47 -9.49 -1.45
C PRO A 29 -16.15 -8.13 -1.64
N ARG A 30 -16.81 -7.92 -2.77
CA ARG A 30 -17.42 -6.63 -3.17
C ARG A 30 -18.66 -6.26 -2.35
N ASP A 31 -19.32 -7.23 -1.77
CA ASP A 31 -20.42 -7.05 -0.80
C ASP A 31 -19.92 -6.43 0.53
N ARG A 32 -18.64 -6.60 0.84
CA ARG A 32 -18.01 -6.13 2.09
C ARG A 32 -17.08 -4.94 1.88
N PHE A 33 -16.42 -4.84 0.70
CA PHE A 33 -15.36 -3.86 0.45
C PHE A 33 -15.56 -3.13 -0.87
N ASP A 34 -15.50 -1.80 -0.79
CA ASP A 34 -15.39 -0.88 -1.92
C ASP A 34 -13.92 -0.51 -2.08
N VAL A 35 -13.28 -1.06 -3.12
CA VAL A 35 -11.84 -0.96 -3.33
C VAL A 35 -11.52 0.16 -4.31
N HIS A 36 -10.57 1.03 -3.96
CA HIS A 36 -10.00 2.05 -4.83
C HIS A 36 -8.47 1.97 -4.80
N VAL A 37 -7.81 2.10 -5.94
CA VAL A 37 -6.35 2.09 -6.04
C VAL A 37 -5.83 3.50 -6.35
N ILE A 38 -4.83 3.95 -5.60
CA ILE A 38 -4.14 5.22 -5.84
C ILE A 38 -2.69 4.94 -6.22
N LEU A 39 -2.29 5.39 -7.39
CA LEU A 39 -0.92 5.38 -7.88
C LEU A 39 -0.25 6.68 -7.50
N LEU A 40 0.84 6.58 -6.75
CA LEU A 40 1.51 7.76 -6.21
C LEU A 40 2.24 8.56 -7.30
N THR A 41 2.89 7.88 -8.24
CA THR A 41 3.79 8.49 -9.22
C THR A 41 3.17 8.55 -10.62
N ARG A 42 2.93 7.40 -11.22
CA ARG A 42 2.44 7.26 -12.59
C ARG A 42 1.65 5.98 -12.79
N ASP A 43 0.92 5.94 -13.87
CA ASP A 43 0.21 4.75 -14.32
C ASP A 43 1.19 3.65 -14.81
N GLY A 44 0.68 2.44 -14.96
CA GLY A 44 1.44 1.30 -15.42
C GLY A 44 0.55 0.23 -16.04
N PRO A 45 1.13 -0.77 -16.75
CA PRO A 45 0.39 -1.74 -17.56
C PRO A 45 -0.61 -2.60 -16.76
N ARG A 46 -0.42 -2.78 -15.46
CA ARG A 46 -1.37 -3.54 -14.62
C ARG A 46 -2.63 -2.76 -14.22
N SER A 47 -2.64 -1.44 -14.43
CA SER A 47 -3.81 -0.61 -14.09
C SER A 47 -5.01 -0.89 -14.98
N GLU A 48 -4.78 -1.28 -16.23
CA GLU A 48 -5.84 -1.66 -17.16
C GLU A 48 -6.64 -2.83 -16.60
N LYS A 49 -5.95 -3.90 -16.18
CA LYS A 49 -6.58 -5.06 -15.55
C LYS A 49 -7.48 -4.69 -14.35
N LEU A 50 -7.02 -3.75 -13.51
CA LEU A 50 -7.84 -3.25 -12.39
C LEU A 50 -9.08 -2.51 -12.87
N ARG A 51 -8.94 -1.63 -13.88
CA ARG A 51 -10.08 -0.89 -14.46
C ARG A 51 -11.10 -1.82 -15.11
N ASP A 52 -10.64 -2.83 -15.85
CA ASP A 52 -11.49 -3.87 -16.48
C ASP A 52 -12.25 -4.68 -15.41
N ALA A 53 -11.64 -4.90 -14.25
CA ALA A 53 -12.28 -5.50 -13.08
C ALA A 53 -13.22 -4.53 -12.33
N GLY A 54 -13.46 -3.32 -12.86
CA GLY A 54 -14.33 -2.31 -12.23
C GLY A 54 -13.74 -1.64 -10.99
N ILE A 55 -12.41 -1.69 -10.80
CA ILE A 55 -11.72 -1.04 -9.68
C ILE A 55 -11.26 0.35 -10.11
N PRO A 56 -11.74 1.43 -9.45
CA PRO A 56 -11.27 2.78 -9.74
C PRO A 56 -9.78 2.95 -9.46
N VAL A 57 -9.06 3.56 -10.41
CA VAL A 57 -7.63 3.85 -10.29
C VAL A 57 -7.40 5.35 -10.47
N SER A 58 -6.78 5.99 -9.48
CA SER A 58 -6.40 7.41 -9.51
C SER A 58 -4.88 7.57 -9.52
N VAL A 59 -4.37 8.60 -10.19
CA VAL A 59 -2.93 8.91 -10.23
C VAL A 59 -2.69 10.26 -9.57
N ILE A 60 -1.79 10.31 -8.58
CA ILE A 60 -1.44 11.55 -7.86
C ILE A 60 -0.42 12.39 -8.64
N GLY A 61 0.48 11.74 -9.39
CA GLY A 61 1.49 12.41 -10.18
C GLY A 61 2.61 13.02 -9.33
N LYS A 62 3.11 12.29 -8.33
CA LYS A 62 4.29 12.66 -7.55
C LYS A 62 5.52 12.66 -8.45
N ARG A 63 6.28 13.76 -8.48
CA ARG A 63 7.44 13.95 -9.37
C ARG A 63 8.78 13.87 -8.67
N PHE A 64 8.88 14.34 -7.42
CA PHE A 64 10.14 14.47 -6.69
C PHE A 64 10.16 13.58 -5.44
N LYS A 65 11.37 13.28 -4.91
CA LYS A 65 11.49 12.54 -3.63
C LYS A 65 10.71 13.21 -2.52
N VAL A 66 10.86 14.52 -2.36
CA VAL A 66 10.03 15.37 -1.51
C VAL A 66 9.14 16.21 -2.42
N ASP A 67 7.83 16.02 -2.34
CA ASP A 67 6.84 16.68 -3.19
C ASP A 67 5.63 17.11 -2.35
N PRO A 68 5.70 18.31 -1.73
CA PRO A 68 4.60 18.79 -0.90
C PRO A 68 3.27 18.90 -1.67
N SER A 69 3.32 19.27 -2.95
CA SER A 69 2.11 19.40 -3.77
C SER A 69 1.39 18.05 -3.95
N ALA A 70 2.15 16.99 -4.21
CA ALA A 70 1.62 15.63 -4.27
C ALA A 70 1.06 15.17 -2.92
N PHE A 71 1.72 15.55 -1.80
CA PHE A 71 1.19 15.27 -0.46
C PHE A 71 -0.19 15.88 -0.25
N PHE A 72 -0.37 17.14 -0.58
CA PHE A 72 -1.67 17.80 -0.44
C PHE A 72 -2.72 17.25 -1.42
N ARG A 73 -2.33 16.87 -2.66
CA ARG A 73 -3.22 16.18 -3.60
C ARG A 73 -3.69 14.84 -3.03
N LEU A 74 -2.76 13.99 -2.54
CA LEU A 74 -3.10 12.70 -1.94
C LEU A 74 -4.00 12.86 -0.71
N ARG A 75 -3.64 13.78 0.20
CA ARG A 75 -4.47 14.08 1.38
C ARG A 75 -5.89 14.53 0.98
N ARG A 76 -6.01 15.39 -0.03
CA ARG A 76 -7.32 15.84 -0.55
C ARG A 76 -8.13 14.69 -1.13
N GLU A 77 -7.48 13.82 -1.89
CA GLU A 77 -8.12 12.65 -2.49
C GLU A 77 -8.60 11.66 -1.41
N LEU A 78 -7.79 11.39 -0.39
CA LEU A 78 -8.19 10.57 0.75
C LEU A 78 -9.36 11.19 1.53
N LYS A 79 -9.38 12.52 1.69
CA LYS A 79 -10.53 13.21 2.30
C LYS A 79 -11.79 13.14 1.44
N ARG A 80 -11.67 13.18 0.11
CA ARG A 80 -12.80 13.04 -0.83
C ARG A 80 -13.38 11.62 -0.79
N LEU A 81 -12.51 10.62 -0.77
CA LEU A 81 -12.90 9.20 -0.77
C LEU A 81 -13.43 8.72 0.59
N GLN A 82 -13.02 9.36 1.69
CA GLN A 82 -13.38 8.99 3.07
C GLN A 82 -13.20 7.50 3.38
N PRO A 83 -12.01 6.90 3.10
CA PRO A 83 -11.83 5.48 3.32
C PRO A 83 -11.81 5.15 4.82
N GLN A 84 -12.32 3.97 5.18
CA GLN A 84 -12.15 3.39 6.50
C GLN A 84 -10.76 2.77 6.68
N ILE A 85 -10.14 2.33 5.56
CA ILE A 85 -8.81 1.70 5.57
C ILE A 85 -7.98 2.30 4.44
N VAL A 86 -6.74 2.68 4.75
CA VAL A 86 -5.68 2.93 3.76
C VAL A 86 -4.59 1.89 3.95
N HIS A 87 -4.27 1.16 2.89
CA HIS A 87 -3.20 0.17 2.88
C HIS A 87 -2.13 0.57 1.86
N THR A 88 -0.95 0.88 2.35
CA THR A 88 0.18 1.39 1.55
C THR A 88 1.17 0.28 1.22
N TRP A 89 1.74 0.31 0.02
CA TRP A 89 2.62 -0.74 -0.51
C TRP A 89 3.93 -0.15 -1.02
N LEU A 90 5.05 -0.77 -0.64
CA LEU A 90 6.41 -0.35 -0.98
C LEU A 90 6.82 0.99 -0.33
N PHE A 91 8.13 1.22 -0.23
CA PHE A 91 8.70 2.31 0.57
C PHE A 91 8.11 3.70 0.28
N ALA A 92 8.02 4.10 -0.99
CA ALA A 92 7.56 5.45 -1.33
C ALA A 92 6.09 5.68 -0.90
N ALA A 93 5.21 4.69 -1.09
CA ALA A 93 3.83 4.77 -0.64
C ALA A 93 3.73 4.54 0.88
N ASN A 94 4.57 3.68 1.47
CA ASN A 94 4.62 3.48 2.91
C ASN A 94 5.01 4.77 3.64
N SER A 95 5.98 5.52 3.15
CA SER A 95 6.39 6.79 3.77
C SER A 95 5.36 7.89 3.52
N PHE A 96 5.04 8.13 2.26
CA PHE A 96 4.22 9.26 1.83
C PHE A 96 2.72 9.05 2.07
N GLY A 97 2.24 7.84 1.77
CA GLY A 97 0.84 7.46 1.90
C GLY A 97 0.39 7.37 3.35
N ARG A 98 1.18 6.75 4.24
CA ARG A 98 0.84 6.68 5.68
C ARG A 98 0.80 8.07 6.31
N ALA A 99 1.75 8.96 5.97
CA ALA A 99 1.75 10.34 6.44
C ALA A 99 0.51 11.11 5.97
N ALA A 100 0.14 10.97 4.68
CA ALA A 100 -1.06 11.62 4.12
C ALA A 100 -2.35 11.06 4.71
N ALA A 101 -2.43 9.74 4.93
CA ALA A 101 -3.57 9.07 5.55
C ALA A 101 -3.79 9.56 7.00
N LYS A 102 -2.71 9.68 7.79
CA LYS A 102 -2.77 10.28 9.12
C LYS A 102 -3.28 11.71 9.08
N ALA A 103 -2.72 12.54 8.19
CA ALA A 103 -3.14 13.94 8.02
C ALA A 103 -4.57 14.08 7.50
N ALA A 104 -5.09 13.07 6.80
CA ALA A 104 -6.49 12.98 6.37
C ALA A 104 -7.43 12.43 7.45
N LYS A 105 -6.90 11.98 8.60
CA LYS A 105 -7.63 11.35 9.73
C LYS A 105 -8.31 10.04 9.32
N VAL A 106 -7.65 9.23 8.48
CA VAL A 106 -8.15 7.90 8.12
C VAL A 106 -8.15 7.00 9.36
N PRO A 107 -9.26 6.28 9.65
CA PRO A 107 -9.40 5.50 10.89
C PRO A 107 -8.36 4.37 11.03
N ARG A 108 -8.08 3.64 9.94
CA ARG A 108 -7.16 2.51 9.92
C ARG A 108 -6.10 2.68 8.85
N ILE A 109 -4.84 2.63 9.24
CA ILE A 109 -3.69 2.75 8.35
C ILE A 109 -2.90 1.45 8.43
N MET A 110 -2.68 0.82 7.28
CA MET A 110 -1.89 -0.39 7.12
C MET A 110 -0.70 -0.13 6.21
N GLY A 111 0.41 -0.81 6.47
CA GLY A 111 1.57 -0.82 5.58
C GLY A 111 1.80 -2.22 4.99
N SER A 112 2.58 -2.32 3.91
CA SER A 112 3.05 -3.58 3.37
C SER A 112 4.53 -3.47 3.00
N GLU A 113 5.37 -4.25 3.66
CA GLU A 113 6.78 -4.43 3.34
C GLU A 113 6.97 -5.78 2.65
N ARG A 114 7.43 -5.74 1.38
CA ARG A 114 7.43 -6.92 0.50
C ARG A 114 8.82 -7.44 0.17
N CYS A 115 9.85 -6.71 0.57
CA CYS A 115 11.26 -7.07 0.36
C CYS A 115 12.11 -6.46 1.47
N VAL A 116 13.32 -6.99 1.60
CA VAL A 116 14.38 -6.38 2.38
C VAL A 116 14.95 -5.22 1.57
N ASP A 117 15.05 -4.05 2.19
CA ASP A 117 15.52 -2.82 1.55
C ASP A 117 16.90 -2.38 2.10
N PRO A 118 18.01 -3.04 1.73
CA PRO A 118 19.35 -2.75 2.28
C PRO A 118 19.88 -1.36 1.87
N TRP A 119 19.27 -0.73 0.88
CA TRP A 119 19.60 0.64 0.43
C TRP A 119 19.04 1.73 1.36
N LYS A 120 18.13 1.39 2.29
CA LYS A 120 17.57 2.35 3.24
C LYS A 120 18.65 2.83 4.22
N THR A 121 18.69 4.14 4.44
CA THR A 121 19.54 4.78 5.43
C THR A 121 18.84 4.87 6.78
N THR A 122 19.61 5.23 7.84
CA THR A 122 19.07 5.50 9.18
C THR A 122 17.90 6.49 9.16
N ALA A 123 17.97 7.52 8.30
CA ALA A 123 16.90 8.50 8.15
C ALA A 123 15.59 7.86 7.63
N HIS A 124 15.70 6.94 6.69
CA HIS A 124 14.54 6.19 6.18
C HIS A 124 13.92 5.33 7.26
N PHE A 125 14.72 4.63 8.06
CA PHE A 125 14.21 3.82 9.18
C PHE A 125 13.63 4.66 10.32
N LEU A 126 14.15 5.87 10.57
CA LEU A 126 13.53 6.81 11.51
C LEU A 126 12.12 7.21 11.06
N ILE A 127 11.92 7.48 9.77
CA ILE A 127 10.60 7.77 9.19
C ILE A 127 9.69 6.54 9.35
N ASP A 128 10.17 5.35 9.00
CA ASP A 128 9.40 4.11 9.11
C ASP A 128 8.96 3.83 10.55
N ARG A 129 9.88 3.97 11.54
CA ARG A 129 9.55 3.83 12.97
C ARG A 129 8.50 4.83 13.44
N LYS A 130 8.64 6.11 13.05
CA LYS A 130 7.68 7.15 13.41
C LYS A 130 6.30 6.87 12.82
N LEU A 131 6.24 6.43 11.57
CA LEU A 131 4.97 6.11 10.92
C LEU A 131 4.36 4.81 11.43
N ALA A 132 5.17 3.83 11.86
CA ALA A 132 4.69 2.60 12.46
C ALA A 132 3.85 2.83 13.73
N GLN A 133 4.09 3.94 14.47
CA GLN A 133 3.28 4.30 15.62
C GLN A 133 1.81 4.56 15.28
N TYR A 134 1.53 5.02 14.06
CA TYR A 134 0.19 5.31 13.56
C TYR A 134 -0.35 4.23 12.60
N THR A 135 0.42 3.16 12.42
CA THR A 135 0.07 2.04 11.56
C THR A 135 -0.51 0.92 12.43
N GLU A 136 -1.69 0.45 12.10
CA GLU A 136 -2.37 -0.62 12.83
C GLU A 136 -1.60 -1.94 12.68
N THR A 137 -1.25 -2.28 11.44
CA THR A 137 -0.44 -3.46 11.12
C THR A 137 0.41 -3.23 9.87
N ILE A 138 1.52 -3.95 9.78
CA ILE A 138 2.40 -3.99 8.61
C ILE A 138 2.42 -5.43 8.09
N THR A 139 1.87 -5.64 6.90
CA THR A 139 1.89 -6.96 6.28
C THR A 139 3.25 -7.25 5.65
N THR A 140 3.74 -8.48 5.81
CA THR A 140 4.95 -8.97 5.16
C THR A 140 4.69 -10.30 4.48
N ASN A 141 5.49 -10.65 3.46
CA ASN A 141 5.36 -11.91 2.74
C ASN A 141 6.27 -13.02 3.28
N SER A 142 7.22 -12.70 4.17
CA SER A 142 8.14 -13.68 4.76
C SER A 142 8.60 -13.26 6.16
N ALA A 143 9.01 -14.23 6.95
CA ALA A 143 9.61 -13.99 8.26
C ALA A 143 10.90 -13.15 8.13
N GLY A 144 11.73 -13.41 7.11
CA GLY A 144 12.96 -12.64 6.90
C GLY A 144 12.75 -11.15 6.68
N VAL A 145 11.68 -10.76 5.97
CA VAL A 145 11.32 -9.34 5.82
C VAL A 145 10.88 -8.76 7.16
N ARG A 146 10.04 -9.45 7.91
CA ARG A 146 9.62 -9.04 9.25
C ARG A 146 10.83 -8.83 10.17
N ASP A 147 11.72 -9.83 10.22
CA ASP A 147 12.87 -9.83 11.14
C ASP A 147 13.85 -8.71 10.77
N PHE A 148 14.07 -8.47 9.48
CA PHE A 148 14.86 -7.34 9.00
C PHE A 148 14.34 -6.00 9.52
N TYR A 149 13.04 -5.72 9.37
CA TYR A 149 12.46 -4.44 9.81
C TYR A 149 12.34 -4.36 11.34
N SER A 150 12.13 -5.48 12.02
CA SER A 150 12.16 -5.52 13.49
C SER A 150 13.55 -5.18 14.03
N ALA A 151 14.61 -5.69 13.41
CA ALA A 151 15.99 -5.34 13.76
C ALA A 151 16.30 -3.83 13.55
N GLN A 152 15.54 -3.16 12.68
CA GLN A 152 15.61 -1.71 12.50
C GLN A 152 14.76 -0.91 13.50
N GLY A 153 14.18 -1.57 14.52
CA GLY A 153 13.48 -0.94 15.64
C GLY A 153 11.99 -0.69 15.40
N ILE A 154 11.38 -1.40 14.47
CA ILE A 154 9.91 -1.46 14.37
C ILE A 154 9.43 -2.62 15.25
N ASP A 155 8.44 -2.37 16.11
CA ASP A 155 7.87 -3.39 17.00
C ASP A 155 7.43 -4.64 16.22
N HIS A 156 7.96 -5.80 16.60
CA HIS A 156 7.67 -7.10 16.01
C HIS A 156 6.16 -7.41 15.97
N ASN A 157 5.42 -6.99 17.00
CA ASN A 157 3.98 -7.21 17.09
C ASN A 157 3.16 -6.40 16.07
N LYS A 158 3.77 -5.42 15.41
CA LYS A 158 3.14 -4.67 14.30
C LYS A 158 3.05 -5.49 13.01
N PHE A 159 3.79 -6.58 12.90
CA PHE A 159 3.87 -7.34 11.66
C PHE A 159 2.87 -8.49 11.61
N THR A 160 2.21 -8.63 10.46
CA THR A 160 1.37 -9.77 10.12
C THR A 160 1.95 -10.46 8.89
N LEU A 161 2.30 -11.74 9.02
CA LEU A 161 2.83 -12.54 7.91
C LEU A 161 1.67 -13.00 7.02
N ILE A 162 1.69 -12.56 5.78
CA ILE A 162 0.74 -12.96 4.73
C ILE A 162 1.56 -13.36 3.50
N PRO A 163 1.77 -14.65 3.24
CA PRO A 163 2.49 -15.13 2.07
C PRO A 163 1.90 -14.61 0.76
N ASN A 164 2.70 -14.67 -0.30
CA ASN A 164 2.23 -14.27 -1.62
C ASN A 164 1.10 -15.20 -2.09
N GLY A 165 0.04 -14.59 -2.60
CA GLY A 165 -1.00 -15.30 -3.32
C GLY A 165 -0.48 -15.81 -4.66
N ILE A 166 -0.98 -16.96 -5.09
CA ILE A 166 -0.77 -17.51 -6.42
C ILE A 166 -2.09 -17.49 -7.19
N GLU A 167 -2.02 -17.18 -8.48
CA GLU A 167 -3.15 -17.45 -9.37
C GLU A 167 -3.29 -18.97 -9.48
N SER A 168 -4.42 -19.53 -9.07
CA SER A 168 -4.69 -20.92 -9.39
C SER A 168 -4.78 -21.01 -10.93
N ALA A 169 -3.81 -21.69 -11.54
CA ALA A 169 -3.97 -22.09 -12.92
C ALA A 169 -5.29 -22.87 -12.97
N SER A 170 -6.22 -22.45 -13.81
CA SER A 170 -7.33 -23.31 -14.18
C SER A 170 -6.71 -24.55 -14.80
N VAL A 171 -6.63 -25.63 -14.01
CA VAL A 171 -6.33 -26.96 -14.55
C VAL A 171 -7.52 -27.28 -15.42
N SER A 172 -7.38 -27.00 -16.71
CA SER A 172 -8.31 -27.52 -17.72
C SER A 172 -8.15 -29.03 -17.71
N ALA A 173 -9.13 -29.72 -17.15
CA ALA A 173 -9.27 -31.16 -17.26
C ALA A 173 -9.57 -31.53 -18.70
#